data_9dd3316e881f8c636b20911c941114f2
#
_entry.id   9dd3316e881f8c636b20911c941114f2
#
_cell.length_a   1.000
_cell.length_b   1.000
_cell.length_c   1.000
_cell.angle_alpha   90.00
_cell.angle_beta   90.00
_cell.angle_gamma   90.00
#
_symmetry.space_group_name_H-M   'P 1'
#
loop_
_entity.id
_entity.type
_entity.pdbx_description
1 polymer ?
#
loop_
_entity_poly.entity_id
_entity_poly.type
_entity_poly.pdbx_seq_one_letter_code
_entity_poly.pdbx_strand_id
1 'polypeptide(L)'
;MKNILFVIFISVVSLSAHDHIEVGVDSEDPERLALSGPDFQLALYVPRGEPFSSYLPQFPGGWHACELTFTTETNALEPAGGAEPRIEIVSVTGPVGGDFAFWEVGAVEPTWSLPTGWPGLFGGFSVALNGDTHAHGRAFTMDKPGIYTVTFRAVDDLDQFKPSVNKTVTFNALQPPNLSVSLDGGNVKLSFTSRANLNYDLQVCTDLRSGVWTNIEMHSFINGAGDIKNMTDAVAGRPRVFYRLVEYR
;
A
#
# COMPACT_ATOMS: atom_id res chain seq x y z
N MET A 1 -3.47 -19.72 -46.34
CA MET A 1 -4.23 -19.30 -45.17
C MET A 1 -3.31 -19.35 -43.96
N LYS A 2 -2.95 -18.19 -43.41
CA LYS A 2 -2.09 -18.11 -42.22
C LYS A 2 -3.00 -18.13 -41.00
N ASN A 3 -2.92 -19.19 -40.21
CA ASN A 3 -3.64 -19.28 -38.94
C ASN A 3 -2.98 -18.31 -37.95
N ILE A 4 -3.71 -17.28 -37.55
CA ILE A 4 -3.31 -16.38 -36.45
C ILE A 4 -3.82 -17.05 -35.18
N LEU A 5 -2.90 -17.54 -34.36
CA LEU A 5 -3.18 -18.04 -33.02
C LEU A 5 -3.29 -16.83 -32.07
N PHE A 6 -4.50 -16.53 -31.63
CA PHE A 6 -4.72 -15.56 -30.56
C PHE A 6 -4.43 -16.26 -29.23
N VAL A 7 -3.32 -15.93 -28.60
CA VAL A 7 -3.06 -16.29 -27.21
C VAL A 7 -3.64 -15.20 -26.33
N ILE A 8 -4.77 -15.46 -25.70
CA ILE A 8 -5.34 -14.58 -24.68
C ILE A 8 -4.58 -14.88 -23.38
N PHE A 9 -3.69 -13.99 -22.98
CA PHE A 9 -3.14 -13.99 -21.63
C PHE A 9 -4.21 -13.45 -20.68
N ILE A 10 -4.84 -14.32 -19.90
CA ILE A 10 -5.61 -13.93 -18.73
C ILE A 10 -4.57 -13.59 -17.67
N SER A 11 -4.31 -12.31 -17.44
CA SER A 11 -3.59 -11.85 -16.26
C SER A 11 -4.47 -12.17 -15.05
N VAL A 12 -4.14 -13.23 -14.35
CA VAL A 12 -4.63 -13.46 -12.99
C VAL A 12 -3.91 -12.43 -12.14
N VAL A 13 -4.57 -11.31 -11.88
CA VAL A 13 -4.19 -10.43 -10.76
C VAL A 13 -4.38 -11.30 -9.53
N SER A 14 -3.29 -11.79 -8.94
CA SER A 14 -3.34 -12.36 -7.61
C SER A 14 -3.83 -11.23 -6.70
N LEU A 15 -5.05 -11.36 -6.22
CA LEU A 15 -5.54 -10.63 -5.07
C LEU A 15 -4.56 -10.95 -3.95
N SER A 16 -3.61 -10.07 -3.68
CA SER A 16 -2.83 -10.15 -2.45
C SER A 16 -3.85 -10.04 -1.34
N ALA A 17 -3.91 -11.06 -0.49
CA ALA A 17 -4.69 -10.99 0.73
C ALA A 17 -4.14 -9.79 1.51
N HIS A 18 -4.94 -8.72 1.63
CA HIS A 18 -4.58 -7.59 2.48
C HIS A 18 -4.70 -8.03 3.94
N ASP A 19 -3.84 -7.49 4.77
CA ASP A 19 -3.86 -7.79 6.19
C ASP A 19 -5.03 -7.07 6.88
N HIS A 20 -5.62 -7.72 7.88
CA HIS A 20 -6.74 -7.18 8.66
C HIS A 20 -6.33 -6.95 10.11
N ILE A 21 -6.78 -5.82 10.66
CA ILE A 21 -6.91 -5.62 12.10
C ILE A 21 -8.38 -5.78 12.44
N GLU A 22 -8.68 -6.73 13.30
CA GLU A 22 -10.03 -7.04 13.74
C GLU A 22 -10.37 -6.20 14.96
N VAL A 23 -11.55 -5.59 14.92
CA VAL A 23 -12.17 -4.91 16.07
C VAL A 23 -13.20 -5.86 16.66
N GLY A 24 -12.95 -6.34 17.84
CA GLY A 24 -13.80 -7.25 18.58
C GLY A 24 -13.98 -6.81 20.02
N VAL A 25 -14.37 -7.76 20.88
CA VAL A 25 -14.51 -7.57 22.32
C VAL A 25 -13.34 -8.22 23.04
N ASP A 26 -12.84 -7.56 24.07
CA ASP A 26 -11.75 -8.09 24.90
C ASP A 26 -12.23 -9.34 25.66
N SER A 27 -11.50 -10.44 25.56
CA SER A 27 -11.85 -11.71 26.20
C SER A 27 -11.78 -11.68 27.72
N GLU A 28 -11.02 -10.73 28.29
CA GLU A 28 -10.87 -10.55 29.75
C GLU A 28 -11.78 -9.45 30.32
N ASP A 29 -12.20 -8.49 29.49
CA ASP A 29 -13.15 -7.42 29.84
C ASP A 29 -14.21 -7.29 28.74
N PRO A 30 -15.34 -8.01 28.83
CA PRO A 30 -16.37 -8.02 27.79
C PRO A 30 -17.10 -6.68 27.60
N GLU A 31 -16.81 -5.67 28.42
CA GLU A 31 -17.28 -4.29 28.23
C GLU A 31 -16.27 -3.42 27.46
N ARG A 32 -15.17 -4.00 26.98
CA ARG A 32 -14.08 -3.29 26.31
C ARG A 32 -13.94 -3.77 24.88
N LEU A 33 -13.66 -2.85 23.94
CA LEU A 33 -13.21 -3.19 22.60
C LEU A 33 -11.78 -3.76 22.63
N ALA A 34 -11.47 -4.60 21.66
CA ALA A 34 -10.12 -5.13 21.42
C ALA A 34 -9.69 -4.90 19.97
N LEU A 35 -8.39 -4.78 19.75
CA LEU A 35 -7.76 -4.77 18.44
C LEU A 35 -6.82 -5.97 18.32
N SER A 36 -7.07 -6.87 17.39
CA SER A 36 -6.22 -8.02 17.07
C SER A 36 -5.71 -7.93 15.62
N GLY A 37 -4.65 -8.65 15.28
CA GLY A 37 -4.08 -8.67 13.92
C GLY A 37 -2.61 -8.28 13.90
N PRO A 38 -2.03 -8.02 12.71
CA PRO A 38 -0.61 -7.82 12.52
C PRO A 38 -0.07 -6.58 13.22
N ASP A 39 1.18 -6.69 13.69
CA ASP A 39 1.93 -5.57 14.28
C ASP A 39 2.96 -4.97 13.31
N PHE A 40 3.04 -5.50 12.08
CA PHE A 40 3.99 -5.07 11.07
C PHE A 40 3.35 -5.02 9.68
N GLN A 41 3.65 -3.94 8.94
CA GLN A 41 3.23 -3.74 7.56
C GLN A 41 4.41 -3.32 6.69
N LEU A 42 4.44 -3.83 5.48
CA LEU A 42 5.37 -3.40 4.45
C LEU A 42 4.66 -2.41 3.51
N ALA A 43 5.21 -1.20 3.40
CA ALA A 43 4.71 -0.19 2.48
C ALA A 43 5.67 -0.03 1.29
N LEU A 44 5.16 -0.24 0.09
CA LEU A 44 5.92 -0.13 -1.16
C LEU A 44 5.71 1.22 -1.80
N TYR A 45 6.76 1.75 -2.44
CA TYR A 45 6.64 3.00 -3.17
C TYR A 45 5.82 2.80 -4.45
N VAL A 46 4.71 3.52 -4.55
CA VAL A 46 3.87 3.56 -5.75
C VAL A 46 4.31 4.75 -6.60
N PRO A 47 4.85 4.56 -7.80
CA PRO A 47 5.24 5.65 -8.66
C PRO A 47 4.07 6.54 -9.04
N ARG A 48 4.34 7.83 -9.29
CA ARG A 48 3.29 8.76 -9.73
C ARG A 48 2.65 8.28 -11.03
N GLY A 49 1.32 8.33 -11.08
CA GLY A 49 0.51 7.89 -12.22
C GLY A 49 0.28 6.38 -12.27
N GLU A 50 0.77 5.61 -11.30
CA GLU A 50 0.40 4.21 -11.12
C GLU A 50 -0.75 4.08 -10.12
N PRO A 51 -1.74 3.23 -10.39
CA PRO A 51 -2.76 2.91 -9.40
C PRO A 51 -2.13 2.09 -8.27
N PHE A 52 -2.60 2.32 -7.04
CA PHE A 52 -2.16 1.50 -5.91
C PHE A 52 -2.78 0.10 -5.96
N SER A 53 -4.08 0.05 -6.23
CA SER A 53 -4.84 -1.19 -6.39
C SER A 53 -6.08 -0.96 -7.26
N SER A 54 -6.76 -2.04 -7.65
CA SER A 54 -8.03 -1.94 -8.37
C SER A 54 -9.13 -1.24 -7.56
N TYR A 55 -9.00 -1.20 -6.25
CA TYR A 55 -9.95 -0.55 -5.33
C TYR A 55 -9.65 0.93 -5.10
N LEU A 56 -8.44 1.39 -5.44
CA LEU A 56 -8.01 2.79 -5.37
C LEU A 56 -7.47 3.28 -6.72
N PRO A 57 -8.28 3.23 -7.79
CA PRO A 57 -7.82 3.57 -9.14
C PRO A 57 -7.47 5.05 -9.31
N GLN A 58 -7.92 5.91 -8.39
CA GLN A 58 -7.71 7.36 -8.44
C GLN A 58 -6.51 7.80 -7.60
N PHE A 59 -5.83 6.87 -6.94
CA PHE A 59 -4.63 7.16 -6.14
C PHE A 59 -3.54 7.76 -7.06
N PRO A 60 -2.99 8.94 -6.72
CA PRO A 60 -2.09 9.64 -7.63
C PRO A 60 -0.67 9.05 -7.69
N GLY A 61 -0.33 8.10 -6.81
CA GLY A 61 1.03 7.63 -6.60
C GLY A 61 1.96 8.67 -5.97
N GLY A 62 3.23 8.34 -5.86
CA GLY A 62 4.23 9.21 -5.24
C GLY A 62 4.37 9.03 -3.73
N TRP A 63 3.78 7.96 -3.18
CA TRP A 63 3.76 7.61 -1.77
C TRP A 63 4.20 6.16 -1.55
N HIS A 64 4.70 5.87 -0.36
CA HIS A 64 4.81 4.49 0.11
C HIS A 64 3.45 4.08 0.66
N ALA A 65 2.87 3.02 0.12
CA ALA A 65 1.50 2.62 0.44
C ALA A 65 1.42 1.15 0.86
N CYS A 66 0.47 0.86 1.74
CA CYS A 66 0.08 -0.49 2.10
C CYS A 66 -1.44 -0.59 2.28
N GLU A 67 -1.98 -1.77 2.00
CA GLU A 67 -3.36 -2.14 2.30
C GLU A 67 -3.41 -2.81 3.67
N LEU A 68 -3.80 -2.06 4.69
CA LEU A 68 -4.17 -2.56 5.99
C LEU A 68 -5.64 -2.18 6.21
N THR A 69 -6.49 -3.16 6.35
CA THR A 69 -7.93 -2.94 6.53
C THR A 69 -8.32 -3.21 7.97
N PHE A 70 -9.18 -2.36 8.52
CA PHE A 70 -9.84 -2.62 9.81
C PHE A 70 -11.20 -3.24 9.54
N THR A 71 -11.53 -4.30 10.25
CA THR A 71 -12.79 -5.05 10.10
C THR A 71 -13.42 -5.29 11.47
N THR A 72 -14.73 -5.42 11.52
CA THR A 72 -15.42 -5.86 12.72
C THR A 72 -15.61 -7.36 12.69
N GLU A 73 -15.39 -8.05 13.82
CA GLU A 73 -15.80 -9.44 13.96
C GLU A 73 -17.32 -9.52 13.87
N THR A 74 -17.81 -10.26 12.89
CA THR A 74 -19.23 -10.57 12.74
C THR A 74 -19.68 -11.32 13.99
N ASN A 75 -20.65 -10.79 14.73
CA ASN A 75 -21.26 -11.32 15.97
C ASN A 75 -20.59 -10.95 17.30
N ALA A 76 -19.35 -10.49 17.37
CA ALA A 76 -18.74 -10.11 18.65
C ALA A 76 -19.32 -8.79 19.20
N LEU A 77 -19.79 -7.90 18.32
CA LEU A 77 -20.30 -6.57 18.67
C LEU A 77 -21.85 -6.48 18.70
N GLU A 78 -22.56 -7.58 18.42
CA GLU A 78 -24.02 -7.60 18.32
C GLU A 78 -24.83 -7.70 19.62
N PRO A 79 -24.33 -8.17 20.78
CA PRO A 79 -25.23 -8.36 21.96
C PRO A 79 -25.84 -7.10 22.53
N ALA A 80 -25.32 -5.92 22.17
CA ALA A 80 -25.69 -4.66 22.81
C ALA A 80 -26.41 -3.66 21.88
N GLY A 81 -26.98 -4.10 20.77
CA GLY A 81 -27.66 -3.19 19.83
C GLY A 81 -26.79 -2.53 18.80
N GLY A 82 -25.61 -3.10 18.58
CA GLY A 82 -24.65 -2.72 17.57
C GLY A 82 -23.71 -1.60 18.03
N ALA A 83 -22.42 -1.90 18.14
CA ALA A 83 -21.41 -0.87 18.31
C ALA A 83 -21.13 -0.16 16.98
N GLU A 84 -20.76 1.10 17.04
CA GLU A 84 -20.22 1.86 15.90
C GLU A 84 -18.72 2.12 16.09
N PRO A 85 -17.86 1.13 15.81
CA PRO A 85 -16.45 1.24 16.09
C PRO A 85 -15.76 2.24 15.15
N ARG A 86 -15.00 3.14 15.76
CA ARG A 86 -14.13 4.10 15.10
C ARG A 86 -12.70 3.89 15.59
N ILE A 87 -11.75 4.04 14.70
CA ILE A 87 -10.32 3.95 15.02
C ILE A 87 -9.77 5.34 15.25
N GLU A 88 -9.16 5.54 16.40
CA GLU A 88 -8.39 6.72 16.74
C GLU A 88 -6.90 6.47 16.57
N ILE A 89 -6.17 7.52 16.15
CA ILE A 89 -4.72 7.52 16.13
C ILE A 89 -4.23 8.17 17.43
N VAL A 90 -3.47 7.42 18.19
CA VAL A 90 -2.92 7.87 19.50
C VAL A 90 -1.57 8.56 19.33
N SER A 91 -0.73 8.01 18.45
CA SER A 91 0.58 8.59 18.15
C SER A 91 1.09 8.15 16.79
N VAL A 92 1.93 8.97 16.18
CA VAL A 92 2.69 8.67 14.98
C VAL A 92 4.15 9.01 15.23
N THR A 93 5.04 8.03 15.07
CA THR A 93 6.49 8.25 15.08
C THR A 93 7.10 7.77 13.76
N GLY A 94 8.25 8.32 13.36
CA GLY A 94 8.88 7.96 12.09
C GLY A 94 10.02 8.88 11.70
N PRO A 95 10.43 8.90 10.43
CA PRO A 95 11.47 9.79 9.93
C PRO A 95 11.13 11.26 10.17
N VAL A 96 12.14 12.05 10.52
CA VAL A 96 11.96 13.48 10.81
C VAL A 96 11.30 14.21 9.62
N GLY A 97 10.22 14.94 9.92
CA GLY A 97 9.43 15.67 8.94
C GLY A 97 8.75 14.78 7.91
N GLY A 98 8.52 13.51 8.23
CA GLY A 98 7.68 12.62 7.44
C GLY A 98 6.22 12.73 7.86
N ASP A 99 5.32 12.33 6.98
CA ASP A 99 3.88 12.28 7.18
C ASP A 99 3.35 10.86 7.04
N PHE A 100 2.41 10.50 7.91
CA PHE A 100 1.59 9.31 7.83
C PHE A 100 0.17 9.72 7.46
N ALA A 101 -0.38 9.17 6.40
CA ALA A 101 -1.67 9.60 5.88
C ALA A 101 -2.61 8.42 5.64
N PHE A 102 -3.90 8.70 5.66
CA PHE A 102 -4.98 7.78 5.36
C PHE A 102 -5.79 8.28 4.16
N TRP A 103 -6.18 7.34 3.32
CA TRP A 103 -6.98 7.58 2.13
C TRP A 103 -8.27 6.79 2.24
N GLU A 104 -9.39 7.48 2.15
CA GLU A 104 -10.70 6.87 2.07
C GLU A 104 -10.98 6.37 0.65
N VAL A 105 -11.93 5.47 0.51
CA VAL A 105 -12.37 4.94 -0.79
C VAL A 105 -12.67 6.07 -1.77
N GLY A 106 -12.04 6.01 -2.94
CA GLY A 106 -12.25 6.99 -4.01
C GLY A 106 -11.59 8.36 -3.80
N ALA A 107 -10.81 8.54 -2.72
CA ALA A 107 -10.09 9.78 -2.47
C ALA A 107 -8.99 10.02 -3.51
N VAL A 108 -8.84 11.28 -3.94
CA VAL A 108 -7.77 11.75 -4.85
C VAL A 108 -6.64 12.48 -4.11
N GLU A 109 -6.85 12.73 -2.82
CA GLU A 109 -5.91 13.31 -1.87
C GLU A 109 -6.10 12.63 -0.51
N PRO A 110 -5.13 12.71 0.42
CA PRO A 110 -5.28 12.13 1.74
C PRO A 110 -6.54 12.66 2.43
N THR A 111 -7.35 11.77 3.00
CA THR A 111 -8.49 12.14 3.84
C THR A 111 -8.00 12.90 5.08
N TRP A 112 -6.84 12.45 5.59
CA TRP A 112 -6.08 13.16 6.62
C TRP A 112 -4.60 12.76 6.55
N SER A 113 -3.73 13.64 7.09
CA SER A 113 -2.30 13.40 7.24
C SER A 113 -1.83 13.89 8.60
N LEU A 114 -0.97 13.12 9.26
CA LEU A 114 -0.39 13.41 10.56
C LEU A 114 1.13 13.42 10.47
N PRO A 115 1.81 14.48 10.92
CA PRO A 115 3.26 14.53 10.92
C PRO A 115 3.85 13.53 11.93
N THR A 116 5.03 13.02 11.63
CA THR A 116 5.80 12.24 12.61
C THR A 116 6.12 13.09 13.83
N GLY A 117 5.98 12.49 15.02
CA GLY A 117 6.02 13.21 16.29
C GLY A 117 4.64 13.65 16.77
N TRP A 118 3.56 13.28 16.08
CA TRP A 118 2.19 13.56 16.53
C TRP A 118 1.94 12.95 17.92
N PRO A 119 1.64 13.76 18.94
CA PRO A 119 1.60 13.31 20.34
C PRO A 119 0.19 13.09 20.88
N GLY A 120 -0.84 13.27 20.07
CA GLY A 120 -2.20 13.41 20.56
C GLY A 120 -3.19 12.44 19.92
N LEU A 121 -4.41 12.41 20.47
CA LEU A 121 -5.53 11.70 19.87
C LEU A 121 -6.03 12.41 18.63
N PHE A 122 -6.24 11.64 17.57
CA PHE A 122 -6.89 12.08 16.34
C PHE A 122 -8.06 11.15 16.03
N GLY A 123 -9.20 11.69 15.66
CA GLY A 123 -10.46 10.97 15.49
C GLY A 123 -10.50 9.90 14.42
N GLY A 124 -9.48 9.80 13.59
CA GLY A 124 -9.27 8.70 12.66
C GLY A 124 -10.41 8.44 11.67
N PHE A 125 -10.97 7.23 11.67
CA PHE A 125 -11.95 6.79 10.68
C PHE A 125 -12.89 5.72 11.25
N SER A 126 -14.11 5.63 10.71
CA SER A 126 -15.06 4.55 11.03
C SER A 126 -14.59 3.23 10.41
N VAL A 127 -14.76 2.12 11.12
CA VAL A 127 -14.32 0.79 10.63
C VAL A 127 -15.22 0.33 9.49
N ALA A 128 -16.52 0.42 9.65
CA ALA A 128 -17.50 0.02 8.65
C ALA A 128 -17.98 1.21 7.80
N LEU A 129 -18.31 0.94 6.54
CA LEU A 129 -19.04 1.86 5.68
C LEU A 129 -20.40 1.23 5.34
N ASN A 130 -21.49 1.97 5.58
CA ASN A 130 -22.84 1.60 5.15
C ASN A 130 -23.29 0.18 5.58
N GLY A 131 -22.85 -0.28 6.76
CA GLY A 131 -23.23 -1.60 7.30
C GLY A 131 -22.35 -2.77 6.86
N ASP A 132 -21.31 -2.51 6.07
CA ASP A 132 -20.29 -3.52 5.75
C ASP A 132 -19.37 -3.75 6.94
N THR A 133 -18.86 -4.98 7.09
CA THR A 133 -17.92 -5.33 8.17
C THR A 133 -16.53 -4.74 7.97
N HIS A 134 -16.18 -4.33 6.76
CA HIS A 134 -14.94 -3.62 6.42
C HIS A 134 -15.07 -2.89 5.08
N ALA A 135 -14.21 -1.90 4.85
CA ALA A 135 -14.18 -1.13 3.61
C ALA A 135 -12.92 -1.45 2.82
N HIS A 136 -13.10 -2.00 1.61
CA HIS A 136 -12.02 -2.10 0.63
C HIS A 136 -11.68 -0.73 0.03
N GLY A 137 -10.45 -0.60 -0.50
CA GLY A 137 -10.02 0.61 -1.20
C GLY A 137 -9.59 1.74 -0.28
N ARG A 138 -9.26 1.43 0.96
CA ARG A 138 -8.57 2.30 1.90
C ARG A 138 -7.06 2.03 1.87
N ALA A 139 -6.25 3.05 2.07
CA ALA A 139 -4.80 2.91 2.15
C ALA A 139 -4.20 3.75 3.26
N PHE A 140 -3.14 3.23 3.86
CA PHE A 140 -2.21 4.01 4.66
C PHE A 140 -0.97 4.32 3.84
N THR A 141 -0.51 5.58 3.90
CA THR A 141 0.62 6.03 3.11
C THR A 141 1.62 6.82 3.94
N MET A 142 2.87 6.79 3.47
CA MET A 142 3.99 7.53 4.05
C MET A 142 4.71 8.28 2.93
N ASP A 143 5.06 9.53 3.17
CA ASP A 143 5.71 10.40 2.17
C ASP A 143 7.22 10.15 2.05
N LYS A 144 7.84 9.52 3.06
CA LYS A 144 9.28 9.22 3.11
C LYS A 144 9.55 7.76 3.41
N PRO A 145 10.64 7.20 2.88
CA PRO A 145 11.09 5.88 3.28
C PRO A 145 11.58 5.88 4.74
N GLY A 146 11.39 4.76 5.42
CA GLY A 146 11.82 4.53 6.79
C GLY A 146 10.78 3.78 7.62
N ILE A 147 11.07 3.65 8.90
CA ILE A 147 10.20 2.97 9.84
C ILE A 147 9.25 3.97 10.48
N TYR A 148 7.95 3.74 10.33
CA TYR A 148 6.90 4.45 11.06
C TYR A 148 6.29 3.53 12.10
N THR A 149 5.97 4.08 13.26
CA THR A 149 5.25 3.36 14.30
C THR A 149 4.00 4.16 14.63
N VAL A 150 2.84 3.55 14.42
CA VAL A 150 1.54 4.17 14.62
C VAL A 150 0.78 3.40 15.69
N THR A 151 0.27 4.11 16.66
CA THR A 151 -0.54 3.54 17.73
C THR A 151 -2.00 3.87 17.49
N PHE A 152 -2.81 2.83 17.43
CA PHE A 152 -4.25 2.87 17.22
C PHE A 152 -5.01 2.53 18.49
N ARG A 153 -6.24 3.02 18.59
CA ARG A 153 -7.21 2.66 19.62
C ARG A 153 -8.60 2.58 18.99
N ALA A 154 -9.37 1.56 19.31
CA ALA A 154 -10.78 1.49 18.94
C ALA A 154 -11.64 2.17 20.01
N VAL A 155 -12.62 2.93 19.58
CA VAL A 155 -13.67 3.53 20.41
C VAL A 155 -15.03 3.21 19.80
N ASP A 156 -16.07 3.23 20.63
CA ASP A 156 -17.46 3.04 20.20
C ASP A 156 -18.17 4.39 20.24
N ASP A 157 -18.65 4.86 19.10
CA ASP A 157 -19.35 6.14 19.02
C ASP A 157 -20.75 6.11 19.67
N LEU A 158 -21.25 4.91 20.04
CA LEU A 158 -22.46 4.74 20.82
C LEU A 158 -22.23 4.56 22.34
N ASP A 159 -20.97 4.63 22.78
CA ASP A 159 -20.56 4.50 24.19
C ASP A 159 -21.03 3.19 24.89
N GLN A 160 -21.25 2.12 24.12
CA GLN A 160 -21.65 0.83 24.67
C GLN A 160 -20.47 0.03 25.20
N PHE A 161 -19.28 0.26 24.62
CA PHE A 161 -18.04 -0.38 25.00
C PHE A 161 -16.99 0.64 25.43
N LYS A 162 -16.20 0.26 26.42
CA LYS A 162 -14.98 1.00 26.76
C LYS A 162 -13.99 0.97 25.60
N PRO A 163 -13.17 2.02 25.42
CA PRO A 163 -12.11 2.02 24.43
C PRO A 163 -11.16 0.83 24.58
N SER A 164 -10.65 0.31 23.46
CA SER A 164 -9.65 -0.75 23.47
C SER A 164 -8.36 -0.32 24.18
N VAL A 165 -7.54 -1.27 24.56
CA VAL A 165 -6.13 -1.00 24.80
C VAL A 165 -5.46 -0.56 23.48
N ASN A 166 -4.36 0.16 23.60
CA ASN A 166 -3.62 0.62 22.44
C ASN A 166 -2.99 -0.55 21.68
N LYS A 167 -3.11 -0.52 20.34
CA LYS A 167 -2.40 -1.41 19.43
C LYS A 167 -1.39 -0.62 18.62
N THR A 168 -0.15 -1.06 18.64
CA THR A 168 0.93 -0.43 17.87
C THR A 168 1.25 -1.26 16.64
N VAL A 169 1.30 -0.61 15.48
CA VAL A 169 1.70 -1.21 14.20
C VAL A 169 2.93 -0.49 13.66
N THR A 170 3.90 -1.28 13.22
CA THR A 170 5.11 -0.81 12.56
C THR A 170 4.90 -0.87 11.05
N PHE A 171 5.07 0.25 10.37
CA PHE A 171 5.07 0.34 8.91
C PHE A 171 6.50 0.55 8.42
N ASN A 172 6.97 -0.34 7.57
CA ASN A 172 8.27 -0.20 6.92
C ASN A 172 8.09 0.32 5.49
N ALA A 173 8.23 1.63 5.32
CA ALA A 173 8.22 2.28 4.02
C ALA A 173 9.56 2.04 3.33
N LEU A 174 9.58 1.14 2.35
CA LEU A 174 10.80 0.72 1.69
C LEU A 174 11.35 1.80 0.76
N GLN A 175 12.65 2.07 0.87
CA GLN A 175 13.34 2.88 -0.14
C GLN A 175 13.20 2.20 -1.50
N PRO A 176 12.72 2.88 -2.57
CA PRO A 176 12.71 2.28 -3.90
C PRO A 176 14.08 1.74 -4.31
N PRO A 177 14.16 0.62 -5.01
CA PRO A 177 15.44 0.08 -5.44
C PRO A 177 16.10 1.02 -6.45
N ASN A 178 17.43 1.18 -6.33
CA ASN A 178 18.22 1.98 -7.28
C ASN A 178 18.36 1.25 -8.60
N LEU A 179 17.88 1.86 -9.69
CA LEU A 179 18.07 1.37 -11.04
C LEU A 179 19.34 1.97 -11.63
N SER A 180 20.36 1.14 -11.84
CA SER A 180 21.58 1.52 -12.53
C SER A 180 21.38 1.40 -14.05
N VAL A 181 21.84 2.39 -14.79
CA VAL A 181 21.70 2.48 -16.25
C VAL A 181 23.04 2.76 -16.90
N SER A 182 23.38 1.99 -17.94
CA SER A 182 24.58 2.21 -18.76
C SER A 182 24.30 1.92 -20.24
N LEU A 183 25.10 2.50 -21.12
CA LEU A 183 25.04 2.26 -22.58
C LEU A 183 26.09 1.25 -23.00
N ASP A 184 25.71 0.31 -23.86
CA ASP A 184 26.60 -0.67 -24.45
C ASP A 184 26.20 -0.97 -25.90
N GLY A 185 26.97 -0.47 -26.86
CA GLY A 185 26.81 -0.80 -28.28
C GLY A 185 25.46 -0.50 -28.92
N GLY A 186 24.73 0.52 -28.43
CA GLY A 186 23.39 0.88 -28.92
C GLY A 186 22.27 0.20 -28.14
N ASN A 187 22.61 -0.52 -27.08
CA ASN A 187 21.66 -1.06 -26.07
C ASN A 187 21.81 -0.30 -24.76
N VAL A 188 20.75 -0.27 -23.98
CA VAL A 188 20.76 0.15 -22.58
C VAL A 188 20.86 -1.08 -21.72
N LYS A 189 21.89 -1.15 -20.87
CA LYS A 189 21.98 -2.12 -19.78
C LYS A 189 21.41 -1.51 -18.51
N LEU A 190 20.52 -2.24 -17.86
CA LEU A 190 19.88 -1.85 -16.61
C LEU A 190 20.16 -2.91 -15.56
N SER A 191 20.39 -2.49 -14.33
CA SER A 191 20.53 -3.42 -13.21
C SER A 191 20.00 -2.83 -11.92
N PHE A 192 19.48 -3.70 -11.04
CA PHE A 192 19.06 -3.35 -9.70
C PHE A 192 19.20 -4.55 -8.76
N THR A 193 19.30 -4.29 -7.46
CA THR A 193 19.25 -5.36 -6.45
C THR A 193 17.78 -5.60 -6.07
N SER A 194 17.31 -6.81 -6.36
CA SER A 194 15.95 -7.23 -6.00
C SER A 194 15.85 -7.55 -4.52
N ARG A 195 14.63 -7.53 -3.96
CA ARG A 195 14.31 -8.04 -2.63
C ARG A 195 13.58 -9.37 -2.77
N ALA A 196 13.85 -10.31 -1.87
CA ALA A 196 13.14 -11.58 -1.85
C ALA A 196 11.63 -11.36 -1.61
N ASN A 197 10.81 -12.17 -2.25
CA ASN A 197 9.34 -12.17 -2.14
C ASN A 197 8.63 -10.92 -2.67
N LEU A 198 9.31 -10.11 -3.48
CA LEU A 198 8.71 -9.01 -4.24
C LEU A 198 8.88 -9.26 -5.73
N ASN A 199 7.98 -8.69 -6.51
CA ASN A 199 8.00 -8.72 -7.96
C ASN A 199 8.30 -7.32 -8.51
N TYR A 200 8.76 -7.26 -9.75
CA TYR A 200 9.17 -6.01 -10.38
C TYR A 200 8.73 -5.95 -11.83
N ASP A 201 8.29 -4.77 -12.26
CA ASP A 201 8.10 -4.44 -13.66
C ASP A 201 9.06 -3.32 -14.05
N LEU A 202 9.81 -3.52 -15.13
CA LEU A 202 10.58 -2.45 -15.75
C LEU A 202 9.69 -1.72 -16.75
N GLN A 203 9.51 -0.42 -16.53
CA GLN A 203 8.70 0.42 -17.39
C GLN A 203 9.54 1.43 -18.16
N VAL A 204 9.03 1.79 -19.33
CA VAL A 204 9.65 2.74 -20.25
C VAL A 204 8.67 3.87 -20.60
N CYS A 205 9.23 5.08 -20.73
CA CYS A 205 8.54 6.26 -21.24
C CYS A 205 9.44 7.01 -22.23
N THR A 206 8.89 7.52 -23.32
CA THR A 206 9.61 8.33 -24.32
C THR A 206 9.33 9.81 -24.21
N ASP A 207 8.25 10.20 -23.52
CA ASP A 207 7.88 11.59 -23.22
C ASP A 207 7.33 11.71 -21.81
N LEU A 208 8.14 12.24 -20.89
CA LEU A 208 7.73 12.44 -19.49
C LEU A 208 6.51 13.38 -19.31
N ARG A 209 6.23 14.24 -20.28
CA ARG A 209 5.07 15.14 -20.23
C ARG A 209 3.76 14.40 -20.44
N SER A 210 3.80 13.30 -21.19
CA SER A 210 2.61 12.46 -21.41
C SER A 210 2.19 11.72 -20.13
N GLY A 211 3.15 11.45 -19.24
CA GLY A 211 2.93 10.61 -18.06
C GLY A 211 2.66 9.14 -18.37
N VAL A 212 2.72 8.73 -19.66
CA VAL A 212 2.42 7.36 -20.09
C VAL A 212 3.67 6.49 -19.96
N TRP A 213 3.57 5.48 -19.11
CA TRP A 213 4.58 4.46 -18.91
C TRP A 213 4.05 3.11 -19.41
N THR A 214 4.91 2.33 -20.07
CA THR A 214 4.55 1.00 -20.57
C THR A 214 5.54 -0.02 -20.07
N ASN A 215 5.03 -1.20 -19.70
CA ASN A 215 5.88 -2.32 -19.32
C ASN A 215 6.71 -2.79 -20.51
N ILE A 216 7.97 -3.10 -20.28
CA ILE A 216 8.79 -3.83 -21.25
C ILE A 216 8.46 -5.30 -21.06
N GLU A 217 7.77 -5.93 -22.03
CA GLU A 217 7.24 -7.30 -21.92
C GLU A 217 8.27 -8.32 -21.44
N MET A 218 9.50 -8.26 -21.95
CA MET A 218 10.59 -9.17 -21.55
C MET A 218 11.09 -8.94 -20.11
N HIS A 219 10.68 -7.85 -19.48
CA HIS A 219 11.11 -7.41 -18.16
C HIS A 219 9.93 -7.07 -17.25
N SER A 220 8.81 -7.78 -17.45
CA SER A 220 7.65 -7.77 -16.56
C SER A 220 7.66 -9.03 -15.70
N PHE A 221 7.05 -8.94 -14.51
CA PHE A 221 6.97 -10.03 -13.53
C PHE A 221 8.33 -10.60 -13.12
N ILE A 222 9.34 -9.73 -12.98
CA ILE A 222 10.65 -10.13 -12.51
C ILE A 222 10.55 -10.55 -11.04
N ASN A 223 10.73 -11.83 -10.76
CA ASN A 223 10.71 -12.32 -9.38
C ASN A 223 11.98 -11.91 -8.62
N GLY A 224 11.81 -11.32 -7.46
CA GLY A 224 12.91 -10.94 -6.58
C GLY A 224 13.38 -12.10 -5.71
N ALA A 225 14.69 -12.32 -5.70
CA ALA A 225 15.34 -13.36 -4.91
C ALA A 225 16.46 -12.80 -3.98
N GLY A 226 16.55 -11.48 -3.84
CA GLY A 226 17.62 -10.83 -3.08
C GLY A 226 18.93 -10.71 -3.89
N ASP A 227 18.86 -10.87 -5.20
CA ASP A 227 19.98 -10.90 -6.13
C ASP A 227 20.01 -9.67 -7.03
N ILE A 228 21.09 -9.52 -7.82
CA ILE A 228 21.19 -8.48 -8.83
C ILE A 228 20.49 -8.97 -10.11
N LYS A 229 19.47 -8.23 -10.54
CA LYS A 229 18.81 -8.43 -11.83
C LYS A 229 19.50 -7.57 -12.89
N ASN A 230 19.80 -8.20 -14.04
CA ASN A 230 20.39 -7.54 -15.19
C ASN A 230 19.44 -7.65 -16.39
N MET A 231 19.23 -6.54 -17.08
CA MET A 231 18.30 -6.41 -18.20
C MET A 231 18.96 -5.64 -19.33
N THR A 232 18.47 -5.85 -20.54
CA THR A 232 18.95 -5.12 -21.71
C THR A 232 17.75 -4.67 -22.53
N ASP A 233 17.72 -3.39 -22.91
CA ASP A 233 16.73 -2.84 -23.81
C ASP A 233 17.40 -2.25 -25.06
N ALA A 234 16.89 -2.62 -26.23
CA ALA A 234 17.35 -2.08 -27.50
C ALA A 234 16.73 -0.71 -27.77
N VAL A 235 17.56 0.33 -27.77
CA VAL A 235 17.08 1.72 -27.92
C VAL A 235 17.23 2.27 -29.33
N ALA A 236 17.60 1.43 -30.31
CA ALA A 236 17.77 1.83 -31.69
C ALA A 236 16.55 2.59 -32.23
N GLY A 237 16.75 3.81 -32.72
CA GLY A 237 15.67 4.67 -33.25
C GLY A 237 14.85 5.44 -32.21
N ARG A 238 15.13 5.30 -30.93
CA ARG A 238 14.47 6.05 -29.85
C ARG A 238 15.38 7.18 -29.36
N PRO A 239 15.10 8.46 -29.67
CA PRO A 239 16.02 9.57 -29.35
C PRO A 239 16.05 9.90 -27.84
N ARG A 240 15.02 9.53 -27.09
CA ARG A 240 14.93 9.69 -25.63
C ARG A 240 14.17 8.51 -25.06
N VAL A 241 14.67 7.99 -23.95
CA VAL A 241 14.04 6.89 -23.23
C VAL A 241 14.28 7.11 -21.73
N PHE A 242 13.24 6.98 -20.96
CA PHE A 242 13.25 7.03 -19.50
C PHE A 242 12.82 5.68 -18.97
N TYR A 243 13.42 5.25 -17.90
CA TYR A 243 13.12 3.98 -17.25
C TYR A 243 12.71 4.21 -15.81
N ARG A 244 11.80 3.38 -15.35
CA ARG A 244 11.50 3.25 -13.93
C ARG A 244 11.24 1.79 -13.58
N LEU A 245 11.39 1.47 -12.31
CA LEU A 245 11.08 0.16 -11.74
C LEU A 245 9.85 0.31 -10.84
N VAL A 246 8.89 -0.58 -11.04
CA VAL A 246 7.72 -0.73 -10.17
C VAL A 246 7.92 -2.00 -9.36
N GLU A 247 7.76 -1.89 -8.04
CA GLU A 247 7.92 -2.99 -7.08
C GLU A 247 6.54 -3.31 -6.50
N TYR A 248 6.19 -4.61 -6.42
CA TYR A 248 4.89 -5.06 -5.90
C TYR A 248 4.99 -6.46 -5.28
N ARG A 249 3.97 -6.86 -4.52
CA ARG A 249 3.83 -8.18 -3.89
C ARG A 249 3.19 -9.21 -4.81
#